data_bc3c7b7b924457594e8078b038b2901c
#
_entry.id   bc3c7b7b924457594e8078b038b2901c
#
_cell.length_a   1.000
_cell.length_b   1.000
_cell.length_c   1.000
_cell.angle_alpha   90.00
_cell.angle_beta   90.00
_cell.angle_gamma   90.00
#
_symmetry.space_group_name_H-M   'P 1'
#
loop_
_entity.id
_entity.type
_entity.pdbx_description
1 polymer ?
#
loop_
_entity_poly.entity_id
_entity_poly.type
_entity_poly.pdbx_seq_one_letter_code
_entity_poly.pdbx_strand_id
1 'polypeptide(L)'
;MIFLASRDRYTQRTLLRDVHDRLRKQAGCEDVRYRPSHRRPRYVVADVDPPVFLGDSSDAETARLEIRFWYPVNVDHEYYRLNWVEPDRNFVLGFHRDADHQALGPCHIQLDHEDTATDRYSATFLDEHPLAVLDDRLQQLPTALESVRWTDGTPSLPTCPI
;
A
#
# COMPACT_ATOMS: atom_id res chain seq x y z
N MET A 1 -11.56 -25.42 -4.54
CA MET A 1 -12.34 -25.78 -3.31
C MET A 1 -11.53 -25.73 -2.02
N ILE A 2 -10.21 -25.70 -2.06
CA ILE A 2 -9.33 -25.64 -0.86
C ILE A 2 -9.23 -24.24 -0.26
N PHE A 3 -9.48 -23.19 -1.05
CA PHE A 3 -9.34 -21.79 -0.63
C PHE A 3 -10.51 -21.25 0.22
N LEU A 4 -11.71 -21.79 0.08
CA LEU A 4 -12.87 -21.32 0.86
C LEU A 4 -12.84 -21.76 2.33
N ALA A 5 -12.29 -22.92 2.63
CA ALA A 5 -12.16 -23.41 4.01
C ALA A 5 -11.09 -22.67 4.83
N SER A 6 -10.21 -21.92 4.17
CA SER A 6 -9.12 -21.15 4.79
C SER A 6 -9.59 -19.72 5.16
N ARG A 7 -10.60 -19.18 4.46
CA ARG A 7 -11.13 -17.84 4.72
C ARG A 7 -11.76 -17.69 6.12
N ASP A 8 -12.49 -18.69 6.58
CA ASP A 8 -13.18 -18.69 7.88
C ASP A 8 -12.25 -18.66 9.10
N ARG A 9 -10.96 -18.96 8.92
CA ARG A 9 -9.96 -18.96 10.00
C ARG A 9 -9.05 -17.73 9.97
N TYR A 10 -9.13 -16.90 8.93
CA TYR A 10 -8.31 -15.71 8.80
C TYR A 10 -8.91 -14.57 9.62
N THR A 11 -8.25 -14.20 10.69
CA THR A 11 -8.63 -13.03 11.49
C THR A 11 -7.83 -11.82 11.02
N GLN A 12 -8.34 -10.62 11.31
CA GLN A 12 -7.61 -9.36 11.10
C GLN A 12 -6.19 -9.42 11.70
N ARG A 13 -6.06 -9.99 12.89
CA ARG A 13 -4.78 -10.10 13.59
C ARG A 13 -3.81 -11.06 12.89
N THR A 14 -4.32 -12.18 12.38
CA THR A 14 -3.52 -13.16 11.61
C THR A 14 -3.02 -12.52 10.32
N LEU A 15 -3.89 -11.82 9.61
CA LEU A 15 -3.53 -11.11 8.39
C LEU A 15 -2.43 -10.07 8.64
N LEU A 16 -2.56 -9.24 9.67
CA LEU A 16 -1.54 -8.24 9.99
C LEU A 16 -0.21 -8.87 10.40
N ARG A 17 -0.23 -10.03 11.07
CA ARG A 17 1.01 -10.78 11.36
C ARG A 17 1.67 -11.26 10.08
N ASP A 18 0.91 -11.81 9.15
CA ASP A 18 1.45 -12.33 7.90
C ASP A 18 1.97 -11.19 7.00
N VAL A 19 1.32 -10.02 7.00
CA VAL A 19 1.82 -8.79 6.37
C VAL A 19 3.16 -8.36 6.99
N HIS A 20 3.23 -8.31 8.32
CA HIS A 20 4.45 -7.98 9.05
C HIS A 20 5.60 -8.92 8.67
N ASP A 21 5.35 -10.23 8.68
CA ASP A 21 6.36 -11.24 8.36
C ASP A 21 6.79 -11.17 6.89
N ARG A 22 5.88 -10.79 5.98
CA ARG A 22 6.19 -10.56 4.57
C ARG A 22 7.10 -9.36 4.38
N LEU A 23 6.78 -8.23 5.02
CA LEU A 23 7.60 -7.02 4.93
C LEU A 23 9.00 -7.22 5.54
N ARG A 24 9.13 -7.99 6.61
CA ARG A 24 10.44 -8.33 7.19
C ARG A 24 11.37 -9.10 6.24
N LYS A 25 10.80 -9.77 5.26
CA LYS A 25 11.56 -10.52 4.24
C LYS A 25 11.78 -9.70 2.97
N GLN A 26 11.14 -8.56 2.85
CA GLN A 26 11.26 -7.67 1.70
C GLN A 26 12.58 -6.90 1.79
N ALA A 27 13.41 -6.98 0.73
CA ALA A 27 14.63 -6.22 0.64
C ALA A 27 14.34 -4.72 0.74
N GLY A 28 15.14 -4.00 1.53
CA GLY A 28 14.97 -2.57 1.76
C GLY A 28 13.92 -2.21 2.83
N CYS A 29 13.14 -3.15 3.35
CA CYS A 29 12.26 -2.91 4.48
C CYS A 29 12.99 -3.14 5.80
N GLU A 30 12.94 -2.13 6.66
CA GLU A 30 13.57 -2.12 7.97
C GLU A 30 12.54 -1.77 9.05
N ASP A 31 12.85 -2.03 10.32
CA ASP A 31 12.03 -1.67 11.48
C ASP A 31 10.52 -1.89 11.26
N VAL A 32 10.17 -3.10 10.84
CA VAL A 32 8.75 -3.46 10.61
C VAL A 32 8.01 -3.55 11.94
N ARG A 33 6.92 -2.79 12.07
CA ARG A 33 6.21 -2.64 13.34
C ARG A 33 4.70 -2.50 13.17
N TYR A 34 3.98 -2.87 14.22
CA TYR A 34 2.53 -2.68 14.29
C TYR A 34 2.19 -1.28 14.77
N ARG A 35 1.13 -0.71 14.23
CA ARG A 35 0.55 0.56 14.67
C ARG A 35 -0.93 0.40 15.04
N PRO A 36 -1.44 1.12 16.03
CA PRO A 36 -0.72 1.99 16.97
C PRO A 36 0.19 1.23 17.94
N SER A 37 -0.06 -0.07 18.16
CA SER A 37 0.77 -0.89 19.05
C SER A 37 0.68 -2.39 18.71
N HIS A 38 1.63 -3.18 19.19
CA HIS A 38 1.60 -4.64 19.08
C HIS A 38 0.37 -5.28 19.78
N ARG A 39 -0.12 -4.67 20.85
CA ARG A 39 -1.28 -5.21 21.60
C ARG A 39 -2.61 -5.00 20.85
N ARG A 40 -2.73 -3.90 20.11
CA ARG A 40 -3.92 -3.54 19.34
C ARG A 40 -3.52 -3.11 17.92
N PRO A 41 -3.02 -4.04 17.11
CA PRO A 41 -2.56 -3.70 15.76
C PRO A 41 -3.76 -3.32 14.88
N ARG A 42 -3.61 -2.25 14.13
CA ARG A 42 -4.57 -1.82 13.09
C ARG A 42 -3.94 -1.83 11.71
N TYR A 43 -2.63 -1.62 11.64
CA TYR A 43 -1.85 -1.64 10.40
C TYR A 43 -0.38 -1.92 10.69
N VAL A 44 0.38 -2.17 9.63
CA VAL A 44 1.81 -2.44 9.68
C VAL A 44 2.55 -1.31 9.00
N VAL A 45 3.66 -0.88 9.57
CA VAL A 45 4.57 0.12 9.01
C VAL A 45 5.95 -0.51 8.90
N ALA A 46 6.63 -0.27 7.78
CA ALA A 46 8.04 -0.57 7.60
C ALA A 46 8.78 0.71 7.18
N ASP A 47 9.88 1.05 7.81
CA ASP A 47 10.80 2.03 7.27
C ASP A 47 11.52 1.40 6.07
N VAL A 48 11.80 2.18 5.06
CA VAL A 48 12.33 1.67 3.79
C VAL A 48 13.61 2.41 3.44
N ASP A 49 14.62 1.66 3.03
CA ASP A 49 15.79 2.17 2.31
C ASP A 49 15.42 2.26 0.81
N PRO A 50 15.15 3.47 0.27
CA PRO A 50 14.63 3.59 -1.09
C PRO A 50 15.56 3.05 -2.17
N PRO A 51 16.89 3.28 -2.16
CA PRO A 51 17.83 2.69 -3.10
C PRO A 51 17.79 1.17 -3.12
N VAL A 52 17.67 0.53 -1.96
CA VAL A 52 17.62 -0.95 -1.88
C VAL A 52 16.26 -1.47 -2.38
N PHE A 53 15.18 -0.76 -2.08
CA PHE A 53 13.82 -1.18 -2.42
C PHE A 53 13.47 -0.90 -3.90
N LEU A 54 13.84 0.27 -4.43
CA LEU A 54 13.48 0.76 -5.77
C LEU A 54 14.63 0.65 -6.78
N GLY A 55 15.86 0.41 -6.33
CA GLY A 55 17.06 0.55 -7.13
C GLY A 55 17.62 1.98 -7.12
N ASP A 56 18.76 2.18 -7.78
CA ASP A 56 19.56 3.41 -7.73
C ASP A 56 18.87 4.65 -8.36
N SER A 57 17.68 4.51 -8.92
CA SER A 57 16.95 5.60 -9.56
C SER A 57 16.09 6.43 -8.60
N SER A 58 16.08 6.10 -7.30
CA SER A 58 15.24 6.81 -6.32
C SER A 58 15.91 8.07 -5.82
N ASP A 59 15.20 9.21 -5.92
CA ASP A 59 15.60 10.50 -5.33
C ASP A 59 15.08 10.68 -3.89
N ALA A 60 14.34 9.71 -3.36
CA ALA A 60 13.82 9.76 -2.00
C ALA A 60 14.96 9.48 -1.00
N GLU A 61 15.12 10.34 0.01
CA GLU A 61 16.08 10.13 1.10
C GLU A 61 15.55 9.15 2.12
N THR A 62 14.29 9.30 2.48
CA THR A 62 13.59 8.44 3.43
C THR A 62 12.21 8.07 2.91
N ALA A 63 11.80 6.85 3.18
CA ALA A 63 10.46 6.40 2.86
C ALA A 63 9.95 5.40 3.90
N ARG A 64 8.64 5.18 3.90
CA ARG A 64 8.03 4.10 4.65
C ARG A 64 6.87 3.51 3.90
N LEU A 65 6.62 2.24 4.12
CA LEU A 65 5.39 1.57 3.71
C LEU A 65 4.39 1.57 4.86
N GLU A 66 3.14 1.91 4.56
CA GLU A 66 2.02 1.79 5.49
C GLU A 66 1.00 0.86 4.87
N ILE A 67 0.81 -0.33 5.48
CA ILE A 67 -0.06 -1.37 4.95
C ILE A 67 -1.23 -1.55 5.91
N ARG A 68 -2.43 -1.30 5.41
CA ARG A 68 -3.67 -1.42 6.15
C ARG A 68 -4.64 -2.32 5.41
N PHE A 69 -5.08 -3.37 6.09
CA PHE A 69 -6.19 -4.20 5.66
C PHE A 69 -7.32 -4.12 6.68
N TRP A 70 -8.54 -4.03 6.19
CA TRP A 70 -9.73 -4.24 7.00
C TRP A 70 -10.33 -5.56 6.58
N TYR A 71 -10.43 -6.45 7.51
CA TYR A 71 -11.01 -7.78 7.32
C TYR A 71 -12.18 -7.95 8.30
N PRO A 72 -13.35 -7.35 8.02
CA PRO A 72 -14.49 -7.45 8.90
C PRO A 72 -15.16 -8.81 8.72
N VAL A 73 -15.54 -9.43 9.82
CA VAL A 73 -16.12 -10.78 9.90
C VAL A 73 -17.46 -10.91 9.15
N ASN A 74 -18.13 -9.79 8.81
CA ASN A 74 -19.49 -9.79 8.29
C ASN A 74 -19.75 -8.79 7.15
N VAL A 75 -18.75 -8.40 6.35
CA VAL A 75 -18.96 -7.47 5.24
C VAL A 75 -18.40 -8.08 3.96
N ASP A 76 -19.18 -8.02 2.90
CA ASP A 76 -18.85 -8.58 1.57
C ASP A 76 -17.65 -7.89 0.88
N HIS A 77 -17.02 -6.93 1.54
CA HIS A 77 -15.95 -6.14 0.95
C HIS A 77 -14.72 -6.09 1.86
N GLU A 78 -13.63 -6.58 1.32
CA GLU A 78 -12.31 -6.38 1.89
C GLU A 78 -11.80 -5.01 1.46
N TYR A 79 -11.34 -4.21 2.42
CA TYR A 79 -10.73 -2.91 2.17
C TYR A 79 -9.24 -2.99 2.44
N TYR A 80 -8.46 -2.28 1.65
CA TYR A 80 -7.04 -2.11 1.92
C TYR A 80 -6.54 -0.73 1.50
N ARG A 81 -5.44 -0.32 2.14
CA ARG A 81 -4.59 0.79 1.71
C ARG A 81 -3.14 0.36 1.83
N LEU A 82 -2.42 0.47 0.74
CA LEU A 82 -0.98 0.29 0.66
C LEU A 82 -0.38 1.62 0.23
N ASN A 83 0.31 2.29 1.14
CA ASN A 83 0.89 3.60 0.91
C ASN A 83 2.40 3.55 0.96
N TRP A 84 3.04 4.13 -0.03
CA TRP A 84 4.39 4.63 -0.01
C TRP A 84 4.36 6.07 0.48
N VAL A 85 5.11 6.38 1.53
CA VAL A 85 5.12 7.68 2.19
C VAL A 85 6.54 8.21 2.22
N GLU A 86 6.73 9.44 1.74
CA GLU A 86 7.99 10.19 1.84
C GLU A 86 7.74 11.42 2.72
N PRO A 87 8.06 11.34 4.02
CA PRO A 87 7.75 12.41 4.96
C PRO A 87 8.43 13.74 4.61
N ASP A 88 9.68 13.66 4.16
CA ASP A 88 10.49 14.85 3.86
C ASP A 88 9.94 15.66 2.69
N ARG A 89 9.19 15.02 1.80
CA ARG A 89 8.56 15.65 0.64
C ARG A 89 7.03 15.82 0.78
N ASN A 90 6.46 15.51 1.95
CA ASN A 90 5.01 15.50 2.17
C ASN A 90 4.24 14.77 1.07
N PHE A 91 4.77 13.64 0.62
CA PHE A 91 4.30 12.90 -0.54
C PHE A 91 3.82 11.51 -0.13
N VAL A 92 2.66 11.11 -0.67
CA VAL A 92 2.13 9.76 -0.54
C VAL A 92 1.64 9.27 -1.90
N LEU A 93 2.02 8.07 -2.28
CA LEU A 93 1.43 7.34 -3.41
C LEU A 93 0.87 6.02 -2.88
N GLY A 94 -0.40 5.76 -3.12
CA GLY A 94 -1.07 4.59 -2.55
C GLY A 94 -2.03 3.88 -3.47
N PHE A 95 -2.14 2.57 -3.25
CA PHE A 95 -3.19 1.73 -3.81
C PHE A 95 -4.27 1.54 -2.77
N HIS A 96 -5.49 1.90 -3.11
CA HIS A 96 -6.63 1.85 -2.20
C HIS A 96 -7.76 1.01 -2.79
N ARG A 97 -8.40 0.27 -1.92
CA ARG A 97 -9.71 -0.33 -2.15
C ARG A 97 -10.61 0.14 -1.02
N ASP A 98 -11.51 1.04 -1.33
CA ASP A 98 -12.50 1.59 -0.40
C ASP A 98 -13.76 2.03 -1.15
N ALA A 99 -14.77 2.45 -0.39
CA ALA A 99 -16.05 2.90 -0.95
C ALA A 99 -16.08 4.40 -1.29
N ASP A 100 -15.00 5.14 -1.01
CA ASP A 100 -15.01 6.61 -1.06
C ASP A 100 -15.02 7.15 -2.50
N HIS A 101 -14.52 6.37 -3.46
CA HIS A 101 -14.36 6.80 -4.86
C HIS A 101 -15.00 5.81 -5.85
N GLN A 102 -16.28 5.53 -5.67
CA GLN A 102 -17.03 4.53 -6.48
C GLN A 102 -16.96 4.77 -7.99
N ALA A 103 -16.85 6.02 -8.44
CA ALA A 103 -16.70 6.37 -9.85
C ALA A 103 -15.41 5.83 -10.50
N LEU A 104 -14.38 5.53 -9.70
CA LEU A 104 -13.12 4.95 -10.15
C LEU A 104 -13.12 3.42 -10.09
N GLY A 105 -14.23 2.81 -9.74
CA GLY A 105 -14.34 1.36 -9.52
C GLY A 105 -13.89 0.93 -8.12
N PRO A 106 -13.69 -0.38 -7.91
CA PRO A 106 -13.39 -0.93 -6.59
C PRO A 106 -12.01 -0.59 -6.07
N CYS A 107 -11.05 -0.33 -6.95
CA CYS A 107 -9.67 0.00 -6.60
C CYS A 107 -9.20 1.24 -7.35
N HIS A 108 -8.38 2.04 -6.70
CA HIS A 108 -7.75 3.20 -7.31
C HIS A 108 -6.31 3.39 -6.82
N ILE A 109 -5.51 4.07 -7.62
CA ILE A 109 -4.23 4.65 -7.22
C ILE A 109 -4.43 6.12 -6.91
N GLN A 110 -3.82 6.61 -5.83
CA GLN A 110 -3.96 7.98 -5.37
C GLN A 110 -2.60 8.57 -5.04
N LEU A 111 -2.38 9.80 -5.50
CA LEU A 111 -1.25 10.63 -5.13
C LEU A 111 -1.77 11.73 -4.20
N ASP A 112 -1.13 11.87 -3.04
CA ASP A 112 -1.37 12.95 -2.09
C ASP A 112 -0.08 13.77 -1.91
N HIS A 113 -0.23 15.09 -1.87
CA HIS A 113 0.84 16.01 -1.57
C HIS A 113 0.34 17.09 -0.62
N GLU A 114 1.09 17.36 0.44
CA GLU A 114 0.69 18.31 1.48
C GLU A 114 -0.71 18.03 2.04
N ASP A 115 -0.99 16.75 2.38
CA ASP A 115 -2.27 16.29 2.90
C ASP A 115 -3.48 16.50 1.97
N THR A 116 -3.24 16.81 0.69
CA THR A 116 -4.28 16.98 -0.33
C THR A 116 -4.11 15.94 -1.43
N ALA A 117 -5.19 15.21 -1.72
CA ALA A 117 -5.19 14.32 -2.87
C ALA A 117 -5.20 15.12 -4.17
N THR A 118 -4.17 14.93 -5.00
CA THR A 118 -4.01 15.66 -6.25
C THR A 118 -4.47 14.86 -7.46
N ASP A 119 -4.09 13.60 -7.54
CA ASP A 119 -4.38 12.73 -8.68
C ASP A 119 -4.95 11.40 -8.22
N ARG A 120 -5.95 10.90 -8.94
CA ARG A 120 -6.54 9.58 -8.73
C ARG A 120 -6.84 8.91 -10.05
N TYR A 121 -6.54 7.62 -10.14
CA TYR A 121 -6.89 6.79 -11.31
C TYR A 121 -7.45 5.46 -10.86
N SER A 122 -8.37 4.91 -11.67
CA SER A 122 -8.83 3.54 -11.50
C SER A 122 -7.64 2.57 -11.56
N ALA A 123 -7.57 1.62 -10.65
CA ALA A 123 -6.59 0.56 -10.64
C ALA A 123 -7.25 -0.79 -10.91
N THR A 124 -6.50 -1.74 -11.44
CA THR A 124 -6.99 -3.09 -11.68
C THR A 124 -7.47 -3.72 -10.37
N PHE A 125 -8.67 -4.26 -10.39
CA PHE A 125 -9.21 -5.02 -9.28
C PHE A 125 -8.52 -6.39 -9.21
N LEU A 126 -8.03 -6.73 -8.03
CA LEU A 126 -7.41 -8.02 -7.72
C LEU A 126 -8.36 -8.79 -6.80
N ASP A 127 -9.01 -9.82 -7.34
CA ASP A 127 -9.89 -10.72 -6.57
C ASP A 127 -9.09 -11.93 -6.07
N GLU A 128 -8.15 -11.66 -5.17
CA GLU A 128 -7.21 -12.64 -4.65
C GLU A 128 -7.10 -12.53 -3.13
N HIS A 129 -6.40 -13.51 -2.53
CA HIS A 129 -6.07 -13.48 -1.10
C HIS A 129 -5.29 -12.21 -0.75
N PRO A 130 -5.54 -11.55 0.41
CA PRO A 130 -4.91 -10.28 0.78
C PRO A 130 -3.38 -10.26 0.67
N LEU A 131 -2.69 -11.38 0.95
CA LEU A 131 -1.23 -11.46 0.76
C LEU A 131 -0.82 -11.48 -0.71
N ALA A 132 -1.61 -12.08 -1.60
CA ALA A 132 -1.37 -12.00 -3.03
C ALA A 132 -1.57 -10.58 -3.55
N VAL A 133 -2.63 -9.90 -3.08
CA VAL A 133 -2.84 -8.47 -3.36
C VAL A 133 -1.65 -7.64 -2.88
N LEU A 134 -1.15 -7.88 -1.68
CA LEU A 134 0.03 -7.19 -1.15
C LEU A 134 1.24 -7.39 -2.07
N ASP A 135 1.55 -8.63 -2.44
CA ASP A 135 2.69 -8.96 -3.29
C ASP A 135 2.58 -8.28 -4.66
N ASP A 136 1.41 -8.32 -5.30
CA ASP A 136 1.19 -7.70 -6.61
C ASP A 136 1.31 -6.18 -6.54
N ARG A 137 0.76 -5.54 -5.50
CA ARG A 137 0.88 -4.09 -5.32
C ARG A 137 2.31 -3.65 -4.99
N LEU A 138 3.04 -4.43 -4.19
CA LEU A 138 4.48 -4.16 -3.95
C LEU A 138 5.30 -4.26 -5.24
N GLN A 139 4.97 -5.19 -6.15
CA GLN A 139 5.62 -5.30 -7.45
C GLN A 139 5.28 -4.14 -8.40
N GLN A 140 4.07 -3.59 -8.32
CA GLN A 140 3.63 -2.46 -9.14
C GLN A 140 4.16 -1.12 -8.63
N LEU A 141 4.51 -1.03 -7.36
CA LEU A 141 4.87 0.23 -6.71
C LEU A 141 6.08 0.93 -7.36
N PRO A 142 7.19 0.26 -7.73
CA PRO A 142 8.30 0.94 -8.42
C PRO A 142 7.86 1.61 -9.72
N THR A 143 7.14 0.92 -10.58
CA THR A 143 6.61 1.48 -11.85
C THR A 143 5.69 2.67 -11.59
N ALA A 144 4.84 2.58 -10.58
CA ALA A 144 3.95 3.67 -10.20
C ALA A 144 4.74 4.92 -9.73
N LEU A 145 5.77 4.73 -8.92
CA LEU A 145 6.64 5.81 -8.45
C LEU A 145 7.44 6.45 -9.59
N GLU A 146 7.97 5.66 -10.54
CA GLU A 146 8.67 6.15 -11.72
C GLU A 146 7.77 7.01 -12.64
N SER A 147 6.45 6.81 -12.58
CA SER A 147 5.48 7.57 -13.37
C SER A 147 5.17 8.94 -12.78
N VAL A 148 5.55 9.21 -11.55
CA VAL A 148 5.36 10.52 -10.89
C VAL A 148 6.29 11.55 -11.52
N ARG A 149 5.73 12.71 -11.87
CA ARG A 149 6.47 13.86 -12.41
C ARG A 149 6.54 14.95 -11.35
N TRP A 150 7.75 15.44 -11.11
CA TRP A 150 8.01 16.56 -10.20
C TRP A 150 8.27 17.84 -11.00
N THR A 151 7.50 18.88 -10.74
CA THR A 151 7.67 20.21 -11.34
C THR A 151 7.65 21.25 -10.24
N ASP A 152 8.75 21.96 -10.06
CA ASP A 152 8.90 23.00 -9.03
C ASP A 152 8.51 22.50 -7.61
N GLY A 153 8.91 21.27 -7.26
CA GLY A 153 8.61 20.67 -5.96
C GLY A 153 7.20 20.09 -5.80
N THR A 154 6.38 20.16 -6.84
CA THR A 154 5.00 19.64 -6.84
C THR A 154 4.94 18.34 -7.65
N PRO A 155 4.49 17.23 -7.06
CA PRO A 155 4.33 15.97 -7.78
C PRO A 155 3.01 15.92 -8.53
N SER A 156 3.00 15.21 -9.63
CA SER A 156 1.80 14.88 -10.41
C SER A 156 1.89 13.49 -10.99
N LEU A 157 0.75 12.87 -11.22
CA LEU A 157 0.62 11.59 -11.89
C LEU A 157 -0.15 11.82 -13.19
N PRO A 158 0.55 12.08 -14.32
CA PRO A 158 -0.09 12.54 -15.56
C PRO A 158 -0.97 11.49 -16.24
N THR A 159 -0.70 10.21 -15.98
CA THR A 159 -1.47 9.07 -16.55
C THR A 159 -1.58 7.96 -15.53
N CYS A 160 -2.52 7.03 -15.74
CA CYS A 160 -2.58 5.80 -14.94
C CYS A 160 -1.28 5.00 -15.16
N PRO A 161 -0.52 4.66 -14.10
CA PRO A 161 0.77 3.99 -14.24
C PRO A 161 0.68 2.47 -14.42
N ILE A 162 -0.51 1.89 -14.23
CA ILE A 162 -0.74 0.42 -14.23
C ILE A 162 -2.04 0.07 -14.94
#